data_a5742276c52e783e776aec0fab21bae7
#
_entry.id   a5742276c52e783e776aec0fab21bae7
#
_cell.length_a   1.000
_cell.length_b   1.000
_cell.length_c   1.000
_cell.angle_alpha   90.00
_cell.angle_beta   90.00
_cell.angle_gamma   90.00
#
_symmetry.space_group_name_H-M   'P 1'
#
loop_
_entity.id
_entity.type
_entity.pdbx_description
1 polymer ?
#
loop_
_entity_poly.entity_id
_entity_poly.type
_entity_poly.pdbx_seq_one_letter_code
_entity_poly.pdbx_strand_id
1 'polypeptide(L)'
;DRVALPDGSTRPIRWVGRQAFRKNGARWQEAVVPIRIRRHALDGRTPHSDLYLSSGHALFLNGVLIRVKDLVNGTTIAPVTPADDMPLEYYAVLLDTHEAILAEGAAAESFHLVDNNHEAFSNFAEFKRLYGERPGVMTSYAPVLGEEGGWKHLKALLLLGVSPLVPARDPFGDACRKIDEQARELSL
;
A
#
# COMPACT_ATOMS: atom_id res chain seq x y z
N ASP A 1 3.33 20.44 -5.32
CA ASP A 1 3.01 19.36 -6.27
C ASP A 1 1.63 18.80 -6.00
N ARG A 2 1.08 18.06 -6.97
CA ARG A 2 -0.23 17.39 -6.91
C ARG A 2 -0.08 15.94 -7.32
N VAL A 3 -0.90 15.08 -6.75
CA VAL A 3 -0.99 13.65 -7.10
C VAL A 3 -2.38 13.33 -7.65
N ALA A 4 -2.45 12.41 -8.60
CA ALA A 4 -3.71 11.94 -9.18
C ALA A 4 -4.37 10.88 -8.29
N LEU A 5 -5.71 10.89 -8.24
CA LEU A 5 -6.53 9.89 -7.56
C LEU A 5 -7.23 8.98 -8.59
N PRO A 6 -7.73 7.81 -8.16
CA PRO A 6 -8.44 6.87 -9.04
C PRO A 6 -9.71 7.42 -9.69
N ASP A 7 -10.33 8.44 -9.09
CA ASP A 7 -11.52 9.11 -9.62
C ASP A 7 -11.21 10.16 -10.70
N GLY A 8 -9.94 10.33 -11.08
CA GLY A 8 -9.45 11.31 -12.03
C GLY A 8 -9.22 12.71 -11.45
N SER A 9 -9.56 12.94 -10.19
CA SER A 9 -9.24 14.19 -9.49
C SER A 9 -7.78 14.24 -9.07
N THR A 10 -7.34 15.38 -8.54
CA THR A 10 -5.98 15.53 -8.00
C THR A 10 -6.02 16.17 -6.62
N ARG A 11 -5.01 15.84 -5.79
CA ARG A 11 -4.82 16.45 -4.46
C ARG A 11 -3.45 17.09 -4.33
N PRO A 12 -3.33 18.20 -3.57
CA PRO A 12 -2.03 18.77 -3.25
C PRO A 12 -1.28 17.84 -2.30
N ILE A 13 0.00 17.61 -2.59
CA ILE A 13 0.89 16.91 -1.67
C ILE A 13 1.25 17.88 -0.55
N ARG A 14 1.04 17.46 0.70
CA ARG A 14 1.31 18.24 1.89
C ARG A 14 2.71 18.02 2.43
N TRP A 15 3.17 16.78 2.34
CA TRP A 15 4.51 16.39 2.76
C TRP A 15 4.89 15.06 2.11
N VAL A 16 6.19 14.83 1.96
CA VAL A 16 6.74 13.55 1.52
C VAL A 16 7.70 13.06 2.57
N GLY A 17 7.28 12.04 3.32
CA GLY A 17 8.13 11.32 4.26
C GLY A 17 9.20 10.54 3.51
N ARG A 18 10.44 10.56 4.01
CA ARG A 18 11.58 9.83 3.44
C ARG A 18 12.17 8.93 4.51
N GLN A 19 12.39 7.67 4.15
CA GLN A 19 13.02 6.71 5.03
C GLN A 19 14.05 5.90 4.25
N ALA A 20 15.31 5.94 4.71
CA ALA A 20 16.41 5.23 4.08
C ALA A 20 16.85 4.08 4.97
N PHE A 21 17.01 2.91 4.39
CA PHE A 21 17.54 1.71 5.03
C PHE A 21 18.88 1.32 4.42
N ARG A 22 19.76 0.81 5.24
CA ARG A 22 21.03 0.24 4.81
C ARG A 22 21.09 -1.23 5.20
N LYS A 23 21.79 -1.99 4.40
CA LYS A 23 22.12 -3.37 4.70
C LYS A 23 22.88 -3.47 6.03
N ASN A 24 22.48 -4.39 6.88
CA ASN A 24 23.16 -4.68 8.13
C ASN A 24 24.03 -5.94 7.96
N GLY A 25 25.32 -5.76 7.76
CA GLY A 25 26.22 -6.86 7.39
C GLY A 25 25.91 -7.41 5.99
N ALA A 26 25.83 -8.74 5.87
CA ALA A 26 25.64 -9.41 4.57
C ALA A 26 24.18 -9.48 4.11
N ARG A 27 23.20 -9.12 4.94
CA ARG A 27 21.78 -9.34 4.67
C ARG A 27 20.94 -8.08 4.89
N TRP A 28 19.89 -7.95 4.07
CA TRP A 28 18.81 -7.01 4.33
C TRP A 28 17.90 -7.55 5.44
N GLN A 29 17.35 -6.66 6.26
CA GLN A 29 16.27 -7.01 7.17
C GLN A 29 15.03 -7.34 6.31
N GLU A 30 14.39 -8.48 6.57
CA GLU A 30 13.23 -8.93 5.79
C GLU A 30 12.10 -7.91 5.76
N ALA A 31 11.85 -7.24 6.88
CA ALA A 31 10.80 -6.23 7.02
C ALA A 31 10.97 -5.01 6.10
N VAL A 32 12.20 -4.74 5.62
CA VAL A 32 12.46 -3.59 4.73
C VAL A 32 12.65 -3.99 3.27
N VAL A 33 12.66 -5.30 2.95
CA VAL A 33 12.76 -5.77 1.57
C VAL A 33 11.50 -5.36 0.81
N PRO A 34 11.62 -4.66 -0.36
CA PRO A 34 10.48 -4.26 -1.13
C PRO A 34 9.78 -5.46 -1.78
N ILE A 35 8.48 -5.35 -1.88
CA ILE A 35 7.67 -6.26 -2.69
C ILE A 35 7.47 -5.61 -4.05
N ARG A 36 7.91 -6.32 -5.09
CA ARG A 36 7.67 -5.95 -6.48
C ARG A 36 6.30 -6.45 -6.90
N ILE A 37 5.51 -5.56 -7.45
CA ILE A 37 4.29 -5.86 -8.19
C ILE A 37 4.66 -5.70 -9.67
N ARG A 38 4.71 -6.81 -10.39
CA ARG A 38 5.11 -6.81 -11.79
C ARG A 38 4.12 -6.00 -12.63
N ARG A 39 4.63 -5.37 -13.68
CA ARG A 39 3.79 -4.68 -14.67
C ARG A 39 2.60 -5.55 -15.07
N HIS A 40 1.39 -4.96 -15.05
CA HIS A 40 0.10 -5.57 -15.40
C HIS A 40 -0.37 -6.71 -14.48
N ALA A 41 0.26 -6.91 -13.32
CA ALA A 41 -0.04 -8.04 -12.43
C ALA A 41 -1.40 -7.96 -11.72
N LEU A 42 -2.02 -6.76 -11.59
CA LEU A 42 -3.23 -6.59 -10.79
C LEU A 42 -4.52 -6.91 -11.59
N ASP A 43 -4.58 -6.45 -12.85
CA ASP A 43 -5.79 -6.52 -13.66
C ASP A 43 -5.52 -6.60 -15.19
N GLY A 44 -4.30 -6.95 -15.59
CA GLY A 44 -3.86 -6.99 -16.98
C GLY A 44 -3.50 -5.62 -17.57
N ARG A 45 -3.64 -4.54 -16.81
CA ARG A 45 -3.34 -3.16 -17.23
C ARG A 45 -2.46 -2.42 -16.23
N THR A 46 -2.66 -2.66 -14.95
CA THR A 46 -1.93 -2.01 -13.86
C THR A 46 -1.08 -3.00 -13.08
N PRO A 47 0.04 -2.53 -12.49
CA PRO A 47 0.68 -1.25 -12.73
C PRO A 47 1.24 -1.11 -14.15
N HIS A 48 1.48 0.11 -14.63
CA HIS A 48 2.01 0.38 -15.98
C HIS A 48 3.48 0.01 -16.15
N SER A 49 4.23 -0.01 -15.06
CA SER A 49 5.58 -0.54 -14.92
C SER A 49 5.71 -1.29 -13.60
N ASP A 50 6.82 -1.98 -13.36
CA ASP A 50 7.04 -2.66 -12.08
C ASP A 50 6.95 -1.67 -10.93
N LEU A 51 6.05 -1.92 -9.97
CA LEU A 51 5.84 -1.07 -8.80
C LEU A 51 6.46 -1.74 -7.57
N TYR A 52 7.22 -0.97 -6.81
CA TYR A 52 7.91 -1.45 -5.61
C TYR A 52 7.34 -0.76 -4.37
N LEU A 53 6.82 -1.53 -3.44
CA LEU A 53 6.21 -1.04 -2.21
C LEU A 53 6.80 -1.75 -0.99
N SER A 54 6.73 -1.12 0.17
CA SER A 54 7.02 -1.81 1.43
C SER A 54 5.94 -2.85 1.74
N SER A 55 6.28 -3.87 2.51
CA SER A 55 5.37 -4.97 2.87
C SER A 55 4.08 -4.51 3.58
N GLY A 56 4.18 -3.43 4.35
CA GLY A 56 3.05 -2.86 5.09
C GLY A 56 2.17 -1.89 4.29
N HIS A 57 2.62 -1.43 3.12
CA HIS A 57 1.86 -0.54 2.25
C HIS A 57 0.64 -1.26 1.66
N ALA A 58 -0.49 -0.58 1.49
CA ALA A 58 -1.69 -1.20 0.97
C ALA A 58 -2.06 -0.68 -0.43
N LEU A 59 -2.70 -1.56 -1.20
CA LEU A 59 -3.40 -1.24 -2.44
C LEU A 59 -4.90 -1.18 -2.19
N PHE A 60 -5.57 -0.23 -2.84
CA PHE A 60 -7.03 -0.14 -2.83
C PHE A 60 -7.59 -0.99 -3.97
N LEU A 61 -8.16 -2.14 -3.60
CA LEU A 61 -8.72 -3.13 -4.52
C LEU A 61 -10.13 -3.52 -4.06
N ASN A 62 -11.08 -3.57 -4.97
CA ASN A 62 -12.46 -4.02 -4.68
C ASN A 62 -13.15 -3.29 -3.51
N GLY A 63 -12.81 -1.99 -3.28
CA GLY A 63 -13.41 -1.18 -2.21
C GLY A 63 -12.71 -1.30 -0.85
N VAL A 64 -11.61 -2.01 -0.74
CA VAL A 64 -10.86 -2.23 0.49
C VAL A 64 -9.37 -1.99 0.30
N LEU A 65 -8.65 -1.70 1.39
CA LEU A 65 -7.21 -1.63 1.42
C LEU A 65 -6.65 -3.01 1.77
N ILE A 66 -5.75 -3.54 0.93
CA ILE A 66 -5.09 -4.83 1.13
C ILE A 66 -3.59 -4.60 1.17
N ARG A 67 -2.93 -5.02 2.25
CA ARG A 67 -1.48 -4.89 2.37
C ARG A 67 -0.78 -5.72 1.31
N VAL A 68 0.26 -5.16 0.72
CA VAL A 68 0.99 -5.81 -0.38
C VAL A 68 1.59 -7.16 0.05
N LYS A 69 2.00 -7.30 1.31
CA LYS A 69 2.47 -8.59 1.84
C LYS A 69 1.43 -9.71 1.74
N ASP A 70 0.14 -9.36 1.88
CA ASP A 70 -0.99 -10.31 1.84
C ASP A 70 -1.40 -10.66 0.39
N LEU A 71 -0.80 -10.00 -0.61
CA LEU A 71 -1.00 -10.24 -2.05
C LEU A 71 0.17 -11.03 -2.68
N VAL A 72 1.19 -11.39 -1.90
CA VAL A 72 2.37 -12.10 -2.42
C VAL A 72 1.96 -13.47 -2.94
N ASN A 73 2.19 -13.72 -4.23
CA ASN A 73 1.93 -15.00 -4.89
C ASN A 73 3.21 -15.73 -5.35
N GLY A 74 4.39 -15.16 -5.03
CA GLY A 74 5.68 -15.75 -5.36
C GLY A 74 6.11 -15.64 -6.83
N THR A 75 5.28 -15.05 -7.70
CA THR A 75 5.53 -14.94 -9.15
C THR A 75 5.47 -13.51 -9.63
N THR A 76 4.28 -12.95 -9.78
CA THR A 76 4.06 -11.58 -10.23
C THR A 76 4.09 -10.56 -9.11
N ILE A 77 3.82 -10.99 -7.87
CA ILE A 77 3.96 -10.20 -6.65
C ILE A 77 4.88 -10.97 -5.70
N ALA A 78 6.08 -10.46 -5.49
CA ALA A 78 7.10 -11.16 -4.70
C ALA A 78 8.10 -10.18 -4.06
N PRO A 79 8.67 -10.52 -2.90
CA PRO A 79 9.81 -9.80 -2.34
C PRO A 79 11.00 -9.82 -3.30
N VAL A 80 11.66 -8.69 -3.46
CA VAL A 80 12.88 -8.57 -4.30
C VAL A 80 14.00 -7.96 -3.48
N THR A 81 15.00 -8.77 -3.18
CA THR A 81 16.19 -8.30 -2.48
C THR A 81 17.01 -7.39 -3.41
N PRO A 82 17.33 -6.15 -3.00
CA PRO A 82 18.20 -5.29 -3.77
C PRO A 82 19.55 -5.95 -4.05
N ALA A 83 20.02 -5.85 -5.30
CA ALA A 83 21.24 -6.53 -5.74
C ALA A 83 22.53 -5.84 -5.25
N ASP A 84 22.46 -4.56 -4.99
CA ASP A 84 23.59 -3.71 -4.61
C ASP A 84 23.52 -3.30 -3.13
N ASP A 85 24.57 -2.64 -2.66
CA ASP A 85 24.67 -2.12 -1.31
C ASP A 85 24.18 -0.66 -1.20
N MET A 86 23.52 -0.15 -2.21
CA MET A 86 22.90 1.18 -2.19
C MET A 86 21.79 1.24 -1.13
N PRO A 87 21.63 2.39 -0.48
CA PRO A 87 20.51 2.57 0.44
C PRO A 87 19.17 2.34 -0.26
N LEU A 88 18.29 1.60 0.39
CA LEU A 88 16.90 1.46 -0.05
C LEU A 88 16.11 2.63 0.50
N GLU A 89 15.50 3.42 -0.37
CA GLU A 89 14.73 4.60 0.02
C GLU A 89 13.24 4.38 -0.20
N TYR A 90 12.45 4.66 0.83
CA TYR A 90 10.99 4.70 0.76
C TYR A 90 10.47 6.11 0.90
N TYR A 91 9.40 6.38 0.18
CA TYR A 91 8.70 7.65 0.18
C TYR A 91 7.23 7.43 0.57
N ALA A 92 6.71 8.29 1.44
CA ALA A 92 5.32 8.27 1.85
C ALA A 92 4.69 9.63 1.55
N VAL A 93 3.60 9.65 0.79
CA VAL A 93 2.93 10.87 0.35
C VAL A 93 1.81 11.23 1.32
N LEU A 94 1.94 12.34 2.03
CA LEU A 94 0.89 12.89 2.91
C LEU A 94 -0.01 13.85 2.14
N LEU A 95 -1.32 13.68 2.30
CA LEU A 95 -2.36 14.57 1.82
C LEU A 95 -3.12 15.19 3.00
N ASP A 96 -4.17 15.99 2.76
CA ASP A 96 -5.04 16.51 3.82
C ASP A 96 -5.87 15.42 4.50
N THR A 97 -6.22 14.39 3.75
CA THR A 97 -6.97 13.20 4.17
C THR A 97 -6.25 11.95 3.70
N HIS A 98 -6.50 10.82 4.36
CA HIS A 98 -6.05 9.53 3.86
C HIS A 98 -6.83 9.18 2.60
N GLU A 99 -6.16 8.91 1.49
CA GLU A 99 -6.73 8.70 0.15
C GLU A 99 -6.02 7.53 -0.56
N ALA A 100 -6.64 7.00 -1.60
CA ALA A 100 -5.92 6.20 -2.59
C ALA A 100 -5.33 7.14 -3.66
N ILE A 101 -4.05 6.96 -3.99
CA ILE A 101 -3.33 7.73 -5.01
C ILE A 101 -2.89 6.81 -6.14
N LEU A 102 -2.66 7.34 -7.34
CA LEU A 102 -2.16 6.55 -8.46
C LEU A 102 -0.64 6.45 -8.42
N ALA A 103 -0.13 5.23 -8.21
CA ALA A 103 1.26 4.85 -8.34
C ALA A 103 1.39 3.87 -9.51
N GLU A 104 2.06 4.29 -10.59
CA GLU A 104 2.13 3.51 -11.85
C GLU A 104 0.73 3.07 -12.34
N GLY A 105 -0.29 3.90 -12.13
CA GLY A 105 -1.68 3.58 -12.46
C GLY A 105 -2.41 2.68 -11.46
N ALA A 106 -1.71 2.03 -10.54
CA ALA A 106 -2.32 1.27 -9.45
C ALA A 106 -2.75 2.19 -8.30
N ALA A 107 -3.90 1.90 -7.69
CA ALA A 107 -4.42 2.65 -6.56
C ALA A 107 -3.70 2.22 -5.27
N ALA A 108 -2.70 2.97 -4.84
CA ALA A 108 -1.95 2.76 -3.60
C ALA A 108 -2.43 3.73 -2.51
N GLU A 109 -2.36 3.34 -1.25
CA GLU A 109 -2.70 4.24 -0.14
C GLU A 109 -1.72 5.43 -0.07
N SER A 110 -2.22 6.61 0.31
CA SER A 110 -1.38 7.72 0.76
C SER A 110 -0.90 7.46 2.19
N PHE A 111 -0.03 8.30 2.73
CA PHE A 111 0.41 8.12 4.12
C PHE A 111 -0.76 8.31 5.10
N HIS A 112 -1.12 7.23 5.79
CA HIS A 112 -2.12 7.23 6.84
C HIS A 112 -1.49 7.72 8.14
N LEU A 113 -1.71 8.99 8.46
CA LEU A 113 -1.20 9.59 9.69
C LEU A 113 -2.01 9.10 10.89
N VAL A 114 -1.37 8.32 11.75
CA VAL A 114 -1.93 7.82 13.01
C VAL A 114 -0.87 7.91 14.11
N ASP A 115 -1.28 8.30 15.29
CA ASP A 115 -0.38 8.50 16.44
C ASP A 115 0.89 9.28 16.04
N ASN A 116 2.05 8.73 16.35
CA ASN A 116 3.35 9.34 16.06
C ASN A 116 4.10 8.64 14.93
N ASN A 117 3.40 7.95 13.99
CA ASN A 117 4.05 7.17 12.93
C ASN A 117 4.89 8.01 11.97
N HIS A 118 4.71 9.31 11.91
CA HIS A 118 5.54 10.26 11.17
C HIS A 118 6.98 10.37 11.72
N GLU A 119 7.21 10.02 12.99
CA GLU A 119 8.55 10.06 13.63
C GLU A 119 9.52 9.01 13.05
N ALA A 120 9.00 7.99 12.38
CA ALA A 120 9.82 6.97 11.71
C ALA A 120 10.59 7.51 10.48
N PHE A 121 10.22 8.67 9.96
CA PHE A 121 10.84 9.25 8.77
C PHE A 121 12.07 10.10 9.10
N SER A 122 13.10 10.00 8.27
CA SER A 122 14.37 10.76 8.46
C SER A 122 14.17 12.27 8.43
N ASN A 123 13.14 12.75 7.75
CA ASN A 123 12.78 14.17 7.66
C ASN A 123 11.60 14.56 8.57
N PHE A 124 11.35 13.85 9.67
CA PHE A 124 10.26 14.15 10.60
C PHE A 124 10.36 15.55 11.22
N ALA A 125 11.55 16.12 11.34
CA ALA A 125 11.75 17.47 11.82
C ALA A 125 11.12 18.53 10.88
N GLU A 126 11.11 18.28 9.57
CA GLU A 126 10.37 19.09 8.60
C GLU A 126 8.87 19.00 8.83
N PHE A 127 8.36 17.78 9.07
CA PHE A 127 6.95 17.55 9.40
C PHE A 127 6.52 18.33 10.65
N LYS A 128 7.30 18.26 11.74
CA LYS A 128 7.03 19.01 12.96
C LYS A 128 6.99 20.52 12.74
N ARG A 129 7.88 21.05 11.90
CA ARG A 129 7.89 22.47 11.54
C ARG A 129 6.63 22.89 10.78
N LEU A 130 6.09 22.02 9.92
CA LEU A 130 4.90 22.30 9.11
C LEU A 130 3.60 22.15 9.89
N TYR A 131 3.50 21.16 10.79
CA TYR A 131 2.24 20.73 11.43
C TYR A 131 2.25 20.80 12.96
N GLY A 132 3.37 21.17 13.58
CA GLY A 132 3.50 21.22 15.04
C GLY A 132 3.72 19.86 15.68
N GLU A 133 3.64 19.83 17.02
CA GLU A 133 3.97 18.66 17.83
C GLU A 133 2.86 17.60 17.90
N ARG A 134 1.62 17.98 17.59
CA ARG A 134 0.44 17.10 17.68
C ARG A 134 -0.37 17.17 16.40
N PRO A 135 0.08 16.53 15.33
CA PRO A 135 -0.73 16.41 14.13
C PRO A 135 -2.01 15.60 14.45
N GLY A 136 -3.11 15.97 13.81
CA GLY A 136 -4.37 15.22 13.92
C GLY A 136 -4.22 13.81 13.38
N VAL A 137 -4.98 12.86 13.96
CA VAL A 137 -5.10 11.49 13.44
C VAL A 137 -6.10 11.48 12.29
N MET A 138 -5.74 10.82 11.20
CA MET A 138 -6.60 10.66 10.03
C MET A 138 -7.53 9.45 10.16
N THR A 139 -8.74 9.57 9.62
CA THR A 139 -9.61 8.42 9.40
C THR A 139 -9.11 7.62 8.18
N SER A 140 -9.11 6.30 8.27
CA SER A 140 -8.75 5.45 7.14
C SER A 140 -9.70 5.68 5.96
N TYR A 141 -9.14 5.75 4.74
CA TYR A 141 -9.88 5.91 3.48
C TYR A 141 -10.87 4.78 3.23
N ALA A 142 -10.46 3.55 3.55
CA ALA A 142 -11.27 2.35 3.38
C ALA A 142 -10.92 1.30 4.46
N PRO A 143 -11.77 0.27 4.66
CA PRO A 143 -11.44 -0.85 5.54
C PRO A 143 -10.17 -1.58 5.08
N VAL A 144 -9.33 -1.98 6.03
CA VAL A 144 -8.12 -2.77 5.75
C VAL A 144 -8.45 -4.25 5.94
N LEU A 145 -8.22 -5.06 4.89
CA LEU A 145 -8.36 -6.51 4.90
C LEU A 145 -7.01 -7.21 4.65
N GLY A 146 -6.88 -8.47 5.07
CA GLY A 146 -5.68 -9.27 4.86
C GLY A 146 -5.88 -10.74 5.28
N GLU A 147 -4.82 -11.55 5.16
CA GLU A 147 -4.82 -12.98 5.52
C GLU A 147 -5.10 -13.23 7.02
N GLU A 148 -4.73 -12.28 7.88
CA GLU A 148 -5.05 -12.36 9.31
C GLU A 148 -6.56 -12.17 9.51
N GLY A 149 -7.34 -13.18 9.09
CA GLY A 149 -8.78 -13.24 9.28
C GLY A 149 -9.16 -13.16 10.76
N GLY A 150 -10.42 -12.82 11.06
CA GLY A 150 -10.93 -12.73 12.41
C GLY A 150 -11.87 -11.55 12.57
N TRP A 151 -12.08 -11.10 13.81
CA TRP A 151 -13.00 -10.01 14.15
C TRP A 151 -12.77 -8.72 13.36
N LYS A 152 -11.54 -8.40 13.00
CA LYS A 152 -11.21 -7.20 12.18
C LYS A 152 -11.75 -7.36 10.76
N HIS A 153 -11.60 -8.54 10.17
CA HIS A 153 -12.13 -8.88 8.84
C HIS A 153 -13.66 -8.83 8.85
N LEU A 154 -14.29 -9.49 9.83
CA LEU A 154 -15.75 -9.48 9.99
C LEU A 154 -16.29 -8.07 10.20
N LYS A 155 -15.63 -7.25 11.04
CA LYS A 155 -16.02 -5.85 11.26
C LYS A 155 -15.88 -5.02 9.99
N ALA A 156 -14.83 -5.24 9.19
CA ALA A 156 -14.65 -4.57 7.90
C ALA A 156 -15.74 -4.94 6.90
N LEU A 157 -16.13 -6.22 6.80
CA LEU A 157 -17.24 -6.68 5.97
C LEU A 157 -18.59 -6.08 6.41
N LEU A 158 -18.83 -5.97 7.71
CA LEU A 158 -20.04 -5.31 8.24
C LEU A 158 -20.09 -3.82 7.90
N LEU A 159 -18.94 -3.13 7.91
CA LEU A 159 -18.84 -1.72 7.51
C LEU A 159 -19.11 -1.51 6.01
N LEU A 160 -18.86 -2.53 5.19
CA LEU A 160 -19.20 -2.52 3.76
C LEU A 160 -20.69 -2.75 3.49
N GLY A 161 -21.54 -2.86 4.52
CA GLY A 161 -22.99 -3.03 4.39
C GLY A 161 -23.41 -4.40 3.87
N VAL A 162 -22.55 -5.41 3.97
CA VAL A 162 -22.86 -6.78 3.54
C VAL A 162 -23.79 -7.40 4.56
N SER A 163 -25.06 -7.58 4.19
CA SER A 163 -26.05 -8.32 4.99
C SER A 163 -25.66 -9.80 5.05
N PRO A 164 -25.79 -10.49 6.20
CA PRO A 164 -25.52 -11.92 6.30
C PRO A 164 -26.40 -12.82 5.44
N LEU A 165 -27.40 -12.26 4.77
CA LEU A 165 -28.35 -12.95 3.86
C LEU A 165 -27.98 -12.85 2.38
N VAL A 166 -26.97 -12.05 2.02
CA VAL A 166 -26.39 -11.98 0.67
C VAL A 166 -25.09 -12.78 0.69
N PRO A 167 -24.77 -13.64 -0.32
CA PRO A 167 -23.47 -14.28 -0.37
C PRO A 167 -22.41 -13.19 -0.29
N ALA A 168 -21.70 -13.15 0.84
CA ALA A 168 -20.74 -12.10 1.15
C ALA A 168 -19.70 -12.08 0.03
N ARG A 169 -19.61 -10.98 -0.73
CA ARG A 169 -18.45 -10.73 -1.57
C ARG A 169 -17.24 -10.77 -0.64
N ASP A 170 -16.27 -11.62 -0.96
CA ASP A 170 -14.97 -11.61 -0.31
C ASP A 170 -14.02 -10.74 -1.15
N PRO A 171 -13.92 -9.44 -0.88
CA PRO A 171 -13.09 -8.53 -1.70
C PRO A 171 -11.62 -8.93 -1.71
N PHE A 172 -11.13 -9.54 -0.62
CA PHE A 172 -9.76 -10.03 -0.50
C PHE A 172 -9.55 -11.28 -1.37
N GLY A 173 -10.37 -12.32 -1.21
CA GLY A 173 -10.28 -13.54 -2.02
C GLY A 173 -10.52 -13.26 -3.51
N ASP A 174 -11.42 -12.32 -3.85
CA ASP A 174 -11.64 -11.91 -5.23
C ASP A 174 -10.41 -11.20 -5.83
N ALA A 175 -9.71 -10.38 -5.04
CA ALA A 175 -8.47 -9.74 -5.48
C ALA A 175 -7.35 -10.76 -5.70
N CYS A 176 -7.13 -11.67 -4.75
CA CYS A 176 -6.11 -12.72 -4.86
C CYS A 176 -6.36 -13.61 -6.09
N ARG A 177 -7.60 -14.07 -6.28
CA ARG A 177 -7.98 -14.90 -7.43
C ARG A 177 -7.67 -14.20 -8.76
N LYS A 178 -8.06 -12.93 -8.90
CA LYS A 178 -7.80 -12.14 -10.10
C LYS A 178 -6.31 -11.97 -10.38
N ILE A 179 -5.51 -11.71 -9.34
CA ILE A 179 -4.06 -11.59 -9.44
C ILE A 179 -3.43 -12.91 -9.87
N ASP A 180 -3.90 -14.05 -9.33
CA ASP A 180 -3.41 -15.37 -9.72
C ASP A 180 -3.79 -15.76 -11.15
N GLU A 181 -4.97 -15.37 -11.63
CA GLU A 181 -5.37 -15.51 -13.02
C GLU A 181 -4.43 -14.71 -13.95
N GLN A 182 -4.16 -13.44 -13.61
CA GLN A 182 -3.20 -12.61 -14.35
C GLN A 182 -1.77 -13.17 -14.30
N ALA A 183 -1.36 -13.75 -13.19
CA ALA A 183 -0.05 -14.37 -13.07
C ALA A 183 0.14 -15.55 -14.06
N ARG A 184 -0.91 -16.35 -14.28
CA ARG A 184 -0.90 -17.43 -15.28
C ARG A 184 -0.80 -16.90 -16.71
N GLU A 185 -1.56 -15.85 -17.04
CA GLU A 185 -1.53 -15.22 -18.36
C GLU A 185 -0.15 -14.58 -18.68
N LEU A 186 0.49 -13.97 -17.69
CA LEU A 186 1.81 -13.34 -17.84
C LEU A 186 2.96 -14.35 -17.87
N SER A 187 2.70 -15.61 -17.60
CA SER A 187 3.69 -16.71 -17.60
C SER A 187 3.69 -17.52 -18.91
N LEU A 188 2.74 -17.24 -19.80
CA LEU A 188 2.63 -17.80 -21.15
C LEU A 188 3.36 -16.95 -22.16
#